data_3010bade6f049f79355e57fe89c333c4
#
_entry.id   3010bade6f049f79355e57fe89c333c4
#
_cell.length_a   1.000
_cell.length_b   1.000
_cell.length_c   1.000
_cell.angle_alpha   90.00
_cell.angle_beta   90.00
_cell.angle_gamma   90.00
#
_symmetry.space_group_name_H-M   'P 1'
#
loop_
_entity.id
_entity.type
_entity.pdbx_description
1 polymer ?
#
loop_
_entity_poly.entity_id
_entity_poly.type
_entity_poly.pdbx_seq_one_letter_code
_entity_poly.pdbx_strand_id
1 'polypeptide(L)'
;MRITNKLRLLPIVFLLLSCNGGKSDDSEVNEKPEEELRYGGVFKMSIDSYFKIVHVNEVQKLETSQIYWQIFEGLVKYNSETLEIEPALAEEWSVSDDGLVYTFQMRDSIYFHDNNCFENGKGRLVTTEDVIYSFKQIYDPKPTNSSYSFFKNTIVGGDDYHSGAVDEIEGITVNGDEISFQLSVPSLAFIQKLASISGAIVAHEAIEAADFVPVGTGPFMYDKVNSNSALIKLAKNEMYYGRDESGNQLPYLDSVVFVYYEDNDEEMEVFWNGELSFMQNVPITKISEVLEERIGDFESKPPKYILTSEPELTTTYLELNMTTPILKNRKVRQALNFAINRKKLVEKILKNQAYEIGKFGITPPLPKIFDNYDFEGVEDISYVYNPVLAKELLAEAGYPEGDNFPSLQMQFKAGSTDYLIASEIQSQLRSVLNINIDIEAIEFNQLLENKAMGTADIFRTNWVGDYGTPEAFLTNAYGKLVPKGKNEPSYLNSSRYQNPRFDELFEKGARATDSNEANEHFSAAEKVLMEDGAFIILWYGEDLTLKQASLRDFETNSIGYIDLKNAFFKTPTAEEYASN
;
A
#
# COMPACT_ATOMS: atom_id res chain seq x y z
N MET A 1 -42.44 3.06 -20.54
CA MET A 1 -43.16 2.14 -21.43
C MET A 1 -42.49 0.79 -21.33
N ARG A 2 -43.12 -0.13 -20.61
CA ARG A 2 -42.58 -1.47 -20.29
C ARG A 2 -42.65 -2.36 -21.52
N ILE A 3 -41.58 -3.12 -21.83
CA ILE A 3 -41.73 -4.37 -22.62
C ILE A 3 -40.84 -5.42 -21.96
N THR A 4 -41.49 -6.35 -21.29
CA THR A 4 -40.96 -7.63 -20.80
C THR A 4 -40.99 -8.65 -21.92
N ASN A 5 -39.92 -9.39 -22.18
CA ASN A 5 -40.01 -10.63 -22.92
C ASN A 5 -39.28 -11.76 -22.16
N LYS A 6 -40.11 -12.66 -21.64
CA LYS A 6 -39.72 -13.99 -21.18
C LYS A 6 -39.62 -14.95 -22.35
N LEU A 7 -38.50 -15.61 -22.56
CA LEU A 7 -38.41 -16.79 -23.42
C LEU A 7 -38.20 -18.03 -22.56
N ARG A 8 -39.09 -19.01 -22.80
CA ARG A 8 -39.17 -20.32 -22.13
C ARG A 8 -38.19 -21.30 -22.77
N LEU A 9 -37.48 -22.05 -21.96
CA LEU A 9 -36.75 -23.25 -22.35
C LEU A 9 -37.71 -24.42 -22.56
N LEU A 10 -37.54 -25.14 -23.67
CA LEU A 10 -38.07 -26.48 -23.91
C LEU A 10 -36.90 -27.49 -23.95
N PRO A 11 -37.02 -28.66 -23.30
CA PRO A 11 -36.01 -29.69 -23.37
C PRO A 11 -36.25 -30.57 -24.62
N ILE A 12 -35.17 -30.82 -25.40
CA ILE A 12 -35.16 -31.81 -26.45
C ILE A 12 -34.55 -33.11 -25.89
N VAL A 13 -35.38 -34.11 -25.83
CA VAL A 13 -34.99 -35.52 -25.57
C VAL A 13 -34.54 -36.13 -26.88
N PHE A 14 -33.32 -36.69 -26.94
CA PHE A 14 -32.91 -37.56 -28.05
C PHE A 14 -32.75 -38.99 -27.55
N LEU A 15 -33.53 -39.85 -28.19
CA LEU A 15 -33.54 -41.31 -28.02
C LEU A 15 -32.29 -41.96 -28.63
N LEU A 16 -31.76 -42.89 -27.88
CA LEU A 16 -30.75 -43.84 -28.31
C LEU A 16 -31.30 -44.83 -29.37
N LEU A 17 -30.56 -45.01 -30.44
CA LEU A 17 -30.63 -46.23 -31.23
C LEU A 17 -29.24 -46.86 -31.31
N SER A 18 -29.16 -48.05 -30.74
CA SER A 18 -28.05 -48.99 -30.76
C SER A 18 -27.92 -49.63 -32.14
N CYS A 19 -26.70 -49.69 -32.67
CA CYS A 19 -26.29 -50.80 -33.56
C CYS A 19 -24.87 -51.21 -33.29
N ASN A 20 -24.76 -52.49 -33.09
CA ASN A 20 -23.63 -53.29 -32.71
C ASN A 20 -22.73 -53.58 -33.93
N GLY A 21 -21.41 -53.67 -33.72
CA GLY A 21 -20.56 -54.41 -34.64
C GLY A 21 -19.13 -53.91 -34.80
N GLY A 22 -18.17 -54.60 -34.26
CA GLY A 22 -16.77 -54.63 -34.74
C GLY A 22 -15.72 -54.24 -33.72
N LYS A 23 -15.05 -55.25 -33.15
CA LYS A 23 -13.82 -55.16 -32.35
C LYS A 23 -12.68 -54.58 -33.18
N SER A 24 -12.02 -53.57 -32.67
CA SER A 24 -10.58 -53.37 -32.76
C SER A 24 -10.12 -52.79 -31.43
N ASP A 25 -9.27 -53.51 -30.71
CA ASP A 25 -8.50 -53.06 -29.57
C ASP A 25 -7.55 -51.94 -30.03
N ASP A 26 -7.90 -50.72 -29.72
CA ASP A 26 -6.94 -49.63 -29.53
C ASP A 26 -7.35 -48.94 -28.21
N SER A 27 -6.65 -49.28 -27.16
CA SER A 27 -6.65 -48.56 -25.91
C SER A 27 -6.07 -47.18 -26.18
N GLU A 28 -6.90 -46.22 -26.59
CA GLU A 28 -6.60 -44.81 -26.38
C GLU A 28 -6.53 -44.61 -24.86
N VAL A 29 -5.31 -44.63 -24.35
CA VAL A 29 -4.96 -44.01 -23.08
C VAL A 29 -5.32 -42.54 -23.28
N ASN A 30 -6.45 -42.12 -22.71
CA ASN A 30 -6.72 -40.71 -22.44
C ASN A 30 -5.63 -40.29 -21.46
N GLU A 31 -4.45 -39.94 -21.97
CA GLU A 31 -3.51 -39.11 -21.26
C GLU A 31 -4.26 -37.78 -21.06
N LYS A 32 -4.68 -37.52 -19.80
CA LYS A 32 -4.93 -36.14 -19.37
C LYS A 32 -3.73 -35.35 -19.85
N PRO A 33 -3.90 -34.16 -20.45
CA PRO A 33 -2.78 -33.30 -20.74
C PRO A 33 -1.95 -33.24 -19.45
N GLU A 34 -0.66 -33.61 -19.56
CA GLU A 34 0.29 -33.41 -18.46
C GLU A 34 0.10 -31.98 -17.98
N GLU A 35 -0.33 -31.82 -16.72
CA GLU A 35 -0.28 -30.51 -16.09
C GLU A 35 1.17 -30.10 -16.20
N GLU A 36 1.47 -29.13 -17.09
CA GLU A 36 2.84 -28.61 -17.24
C GLU A 36 3.31 -28.22 -15.85
N LEU A 37 4.35 -28.90 -15.39
CA LEU A 37 4.94 -28.63 -14.09
C LEU A 37 5.37 -27.16 -14.07
N ARG A 38 4.69 -26.36 -13.25
CA ARG A 38 4.92 -24.91 -13.10
C ARG A 38 6.20 -24.59 -12.30
N TYR A 39 6.93 -25.66 -11.90
CA TYR A 39 8.10 -25.51 -11.05
C TYR A 39 9.33 -25.04 -11.80
N GLY A 40 10.11 -24.17 -11.12
CA GLY A 40 11.39 -23.69 -11.57
C GLY A 40 11.38 -22.22 -11.97
N GLY A 41 12.57 -21.72 -12.25
CA GLY A 41 12.78 -20.35 -12.68
C GLY A 41 13.13 -19.38 -11.56
N VAL A 42 13.60 -18.21 -12.00
CA VAL A 42 14.05 -17.12 -11.11
C VAL A 42 13.23 -15.89 -11.42
N PHE A 43 12.44 -15.44 -10.47
CA PHE A 43 11.81 -14.12 -10.56
C PHE A 43 12.84 -13.03 -10.22
N LYS A 44 12.94 -12.01 -11.06
CA LYS A 44 13.80 -10.85 -10.80
C LYS A 44 13.02 -9.57 -10.97
N MET A 45 13.12 -8.66 -10.00
CA MET A 45 12.61 -7.29 -10.11
C MET A 45 13.62 -6.27 -9.61
N SER A 46 13.49 -5.05 -10.11
CA SER A 46 14.25 -3.90 -9.62
C SER A 46 13.68 -3.33 -8.32
N ILE A 47 14.54 -2.65 -7.56
CA ILE A 47 14.19 -1.87 -6.37
C ILE A 47 14.82 -0.49 -6.47
N ASP A 48 14.17 0.53 -5.87
CA ASP A 48 14.52 1.95 -6.04
C ASP A 48 15.73 2.40 -5.20
N SER A 49 16.23 1.57 -4.29
CA SER A 49 17.34 1.94 -3.41
C SER A 49 18.13 0.74 -2.91
N TYR A 50 19.35 1.00 -2.44
CA TYR A 50 20.14 -0.01 -1.75
C TYR A 50 19.37 -0.58 -0.55
N PHE A 51 19.38 -1.91 -0.46
CA PHE A 51 18.74 -2.64 0.63
C PHE A 51 19.63 -2.63 1.88
N LYS A 52 19.00 -2.42 3.01
CA LYS A 52 19.60 -2.58 4.33
C LYS A 52 18.76 -3.60 5.12
N ILE A 53 19.42 -4.62 5.64
CA ILE A 53 18.78 -5.54 6.58
C ILE A 53 18.45 -4.76 7.86
N VAL A 54 17.19 -4.78 8.25
CA VAL A 54 16.66 -4.19 9.48
C VAL A 54 15.77 -5.21 10.19
N HIS A 55 15.49 -5.00 11.47
CA HIS A 55 14.44 -5.80 12.13
C HIS A 55 13.08 -5.49 11.50
N VAL A 56 12.19 -6.47 11.50
CA VAL A 56 10.86 -6.34 10.88
C VAL A 56 10.09 -5.13 11.41
N ASN A 57 10.27 -4.79 12.68
CA ASN A 57 9.63 -3.63 13.32
C ASN A 57 10.26 -2.27 12.95
N GLU A 58 11.34 -2.26 12.18
CA GLU A 58 12.04 -1.06 11.72
C GLU A 58 11.80 -0.79 10.23
N VAL A 59 10.96 -1.59 9.59
CA VAL A 59 10.64 -1.45 8.16
C VAL A 59 9.82 -0.17 7.93
N GLN A 60 10.30 0.68 7.01
CA GLN A 60 9.68 1.97 6.68
C GLN A 60 9.53 2.19 5.17
N LYS A 61 10.09 1.30 4.34
CA LYS A 61 10.07 1.42 2.89
C LYS A 61 9.27 0.29 2.28
N LEU A 62 8.49 0.60 1.25
CA LEU A 62 7.69 -0.38 0.53
C LEU A 62 8.55 -1.52 -0.03
N GLU A 63 9.70 -1.21 -0.64
CA GLU A 63 10.58 -2.21 -1.24
C GLU A 63 11.11 -3.21 -0.19
N THR A 64 11.38 -2.73 1.04
CA THR A 64 11.75 -3.61 2.15
C THR A 64 10.57 -4.49 2.56
N SER A 65 9.36 -3.95 2.60
CA SER A 65 8.15 -4.73 2.85
C SER A 65 7.92 -5.80 1.78
N GLN A 66 8.11 -5.47 0.50
CA GLN A 66 7.98 -6.41 -0.63
C GLN A 66 8.94 -7.61 -0.51
N ILE A 67 10.18 -7.36 -0.09
CA ILE A 67 11.16 -8.41 0.19
C ILE A 67 10.73 -9.23 1.41
N TYR A 68 10.28 -8.57 2.48
CA TYR A 68 9.97 -9.21 3.75
C TYR A 68 8.66 -10.00 3.72
N TRP A 69 7.67 -9.62 2.93
CA TRP A 69 6.46 -10.44 2.70
C TRP A 69 6.74 -11.79 2.05
N GLN A 70 7.90 -11.97 1.40
CA GLN A 70 8.32 -13.28 0.90
C GLN A 70 8.95 -14.16 2.00
N ILE A 71 9.42 -13.53 3.09
CA ILE A 71 10.17 -14.18 4.17
C ILE A 71 9.30 -14.39 5.41
N PHE A 72 8.51 -13.39 5.78
CA PHE A 72 7.71 -13.37 7.00
C PHE A 72 6.22 -13.49 6.70
N GLU A 73 5.49 -14.07 7.63
CA GLU A 73 4.03 -14.10 7.63
C GLU A 73 3.49 -13.57 8.97
N GLY A 74 2.29 -12.98 8.92
CA GLY A 74 1.48 -12.63 10.09
C GLY A 74 0.48 -13.73 10.44
N LEU A 75 -0.41 -13.47 11.38
CA LEU A 75 -1.56 -14.35 11.66
C LEU A 75 -2.49 -14.43 10.44
N VAL A 76 -2.62 -13.33 9.73
CA VAL A 76 -3.40 -13.15 8.50
C VAL A 76 -2.54 -12.45 7.45
N LYS A 77 -2.99 -12.44 6.20
CA LYS A 77 -2.33 -11.79 5.07
C LYS A 77 -3.36 -11.16 4.14
N TYR A 78 -2.89 -10.34 3.18
CA TYR A 78 -3.71 -9.89 2.07
C TYR A 78 -3.83 -10.95 0.98
N ASN A 79 -4.99 -11.04 0.34
CA ASN A 79 -5.11 -11.59 -1.00
C ASN A 79 -4.47 -10.59 -1.97
N SER A 80 -3.57 -11.04 -2.84
CA SER A 80 -2.84 -10.14 -3.74
C SER A 80 -3.70 -9.50 -4.84
N GLU A 81 -4.85 -10.10 -5.17
CA GLU A 81 -5.75 -9.63 -6.22
C GLU A 81 -6.88 -8.74 -5.67
N THR A 82 -7.52 -9.19 -4.56
CA THR A 82 -8.71 -8.52 -4.01
C THR A 82 -8.41 -7.61 -2.83
N LEU A 83 -7.24 -7.74 -2.19
CA LEU A 83 -6.83 -7.10 -0.93
C LEU A 83 -7.72 -7.46 0.27
N GLU A 84 -8.57 -8.47 0.13
CA GLU A 84 -9.29 -9.06 1.26
C GLU A 84 -8.30 -9.75 2.21
N ILE A 85 -8.70 -9.85 3.48
CA ILE A 85 -7.86 -10.53 4.48
C ILE A 85 -8.10 -12.02 4.43
N GLU A 86 -7.01 -12.78 4.33
CA GLU A 86 -7.00 -14.25 4.29
C GLU A 86 -6.24 -14.84 5.49
N PRO A 87 -6.56 -16.08 5.89
CA PRO A 87 -5.76 -16.84 6.84
C PRO A 87 -4.31 -17.01 6.39
N ALA A 88 -3.37 -16.89 7.35
CA ALA A 88 -1.95 -17.21 7.16
C ALA A 88 -1.47 -18.16 8.26
N LEU A 89 -0.74 -17.72 9.28
CA LEU A 89 -0.36 -18.56 10.42
C LEU A 89 -1.56 -18.98 11.28
N ALA A 90 -2.63 -18.19 11.30
CA ALA A 90 -3.92 -18.64 11.80
C ALA A 90 -4.70 -19.35 10.69
N GLU A 91 -5.46 -20.39 11.00
CA GLU A 91 -6.36 -21.06 10.06
C GLU A 91 -7.73 -20.38 9.96
N GLU A 92 -8.17 -19.77 11.07
CA GLU A 92 -9.41 -18.99 11.16
C GLU A 92 -9.30 -17.96 12.29
N TRP A 93 -10.22 -17.00 12.29
CA TRP A 93 -10.37 -16.04 13.38
C TRP A 93 -11.83 -15.66 13.58
N SER A 94 -12.12 -15.13 14.76
CA SER A 94 -13.42 -14.56 15.11
C SER A 94 -13.27 -13.21 15.79
N VAL A 95 -14.34 -12.40 15.72
CA VAL A 95 -14.41 -11.10 16.37
C VAL A 95 -15.64 -11.07 17.26
N SER A 96 -15.52 -10.57 18.49
CA SER A 96 -16.67 -10.39 19.40
C SER A 96 -17.66 -9.36 18.84
N ASP A 97 -18.94 -9.47 19.24
CA ASP A 97 -20.03 -8.58 18.79
C ASP A 97 -19.76 -7.10 19.03
N ASP A 98 -18.97 -6.78 20.06
CA ASP A 98 -18.56 -5.41 20.41
C ASP A 98 -17.29 -4.95 19.69
N GLY A 99 -16.69 -5.80 18.84
CA GLY A 99 -15.48 -5.52 18.09
C GLY A 99 -14.21 -5.38 18.92
N LEU A 100 -14.25 -5.79 20.20
CA LEU A 100 -13.13 -5.58 21.14
C LEU A 100 -12.19 -6.78 21.24
N VAL A 101 -12.64 -8.00 20.93
CA VAL A 101 -11.81 -9.20 21.06
C VAL A 101 -11.70 -9.91 19.73
N TYR A 102 -10.46 -10.07 19.28
CA TYR A 102 -10.10 -10.88 18.11
C TYR A 102 -9.45 -12.16 18.59
N THR A 103 -10.01 -13.31 18.22
CA THR A 103 -9.48 -14.64 18.60
C THR A 103 -9.06 -15.38 17.34
N PHE A 104 -7.82 -15.87 17.33
CA PHE A 104 -7.20 -16.57 16.20
C PHE A 104 -6.88 -18.01 16.62
N GLN A 105 -7.25 -18.98 15.77
CA GLN A 105 -6.84 -20.37 15.89
C GLN A 105 -5.56 -20.57 15.11
N MET A 106 -4.46 -20.92 15.76
CA MET A 106 -3.17 -21.17 15.11
C MET A 106 -3.20 -22.47 14.30
N ARG A 107 -2.54 -22.47 13.13
CA ARG A 107 -2.31 -23.71 12.36
C ARG A 107 -1.31 -24.60 13.05
N ASP A 108 -1.52 -25.90 12.93
CA ASP A 108 -0.53 -26.88 13.27
C ASP A 108 0.59 -26.98 12.21
N SER A 109 1.76 -27.44 12.64
CA SER A 109 2.84 -27.90 11.75
C SER A 109 3.45 -26.85 10.83
N ILE A 110 3.46 -25.56 11.22
CA ILE A 110 4.22 -24.52 10.54
C ILE A 110 5.59 -24.36 11.22
N TYR A 111 6.65 -24.30 10.42
CA TYR A 111 8.02 -24.20 10.88
C TYR A 111 8.67 -22.91 10.40
N PHE A 112 9.51 -22.33 11.24
CA PHE A 112 10.44 -21.30 10.80
C PHE A 112 11.43 -21.85 9.79
N HIS A 113 12.01 -20.97 8.98
CA HIS A 113 13.08 -21.30 8.05
C HIS A 113 14.27 -21.96 8.76
N ASP A 114 14.94 -22.92 8.10
CA ASP A 114 16.20 -23.45 8.56
C ASP A 114 17.25 -22.33 8.69
N ASN A 115 17.83 -22.19 9.87
CA ASN A 115 18.86 -21.18 10.13
C ASN A 115 19.73 -21.57 11.33
N ASN A 116 20.99 -21.11 11.31
CA ASN A 116 21.95 -21.39 12.38
C ASN A 116 21.59 -20.75 13.76
N CYS A 117 20.59 -19.88 13.83
CA CYS A 117 20.07 -19.40 15.11
C CYS A 117 19.32 -20.49 15.89
N PHE A 118 18.83 -21.53 15.20
CA PHE A 118 18.14 -22.66 15.82
C PHE A 118 19.09 -23.84 16.14
N GLU A 119 18.66 -24.68 17.07
CA GLU A 119 19.39 -25.90 17.40
C GLU A 119 19.58 -26.79 16.17
N ASN A 120 20.80 -27.21 15.91
CA ASN A 120 21.18 -28.00 14.72
C ASN A 120 20.88 -27.34 13.37
N GLY A 121 20.65 -26.03 13.34
CA GLY A 121 20.36 -25.29 12.11
C GLY A 121 18.98 -25.56 11.51
N LYS A 122 18.07 -26.21 12.24
CA LYS A 122 16.72 -26.57 11.79
C LYS A 122 15.67 -25.66 12.42
N GLY A 123 14.83 -25.05 11.58
CA GLY A 123 13.69 -24.28 12.02
C GLY A 123 12.78 -25.08 12.93
N ARG A 124 12.34 -24.49 14.02
CA ARG A 124 11.38 -25.09 14.95
C ARG A 124 9.94 -24.71 14.61
N LEU A 125 9.03 -25.44 15.22
CA LEU A 125 7.59 -25.16 15.14
C LEU A 125 7.27 -23.75 15.65
N VAL A 126 6.36 -23.05 14.96
CA VAL A 126 5.76 -21.78 15.42
C VAL A 126 4.75 -22.08 16.52
N THR A 127 4.73 -21.27 17.55
CA THR A 127 3.84 -21.41 18.70
C THR A 127 3.17 -20.07 19.05
N THR A 128 2.16 -20.11 19.90
CA THR A 128 1.52 -18.89 20.45
C THR A 128 2.50 -18.00 21.24
N GLU A 129 3.57 -18.57 21.79
CA GLU A 129 4.63 -17.81 22.47
C GLU A 129 5.41 -16.91 21.50
N ASP A 130 5.57 -17.34 20.23
CA ASP A 130 6.20 -16.52 19.19
C ASP A 130 5.33 -15.31 18.84
N VAL A 131 4.01 -15.49 18.87
CA VAL A 131 3.07 -14.37 18.67
C VAL A 131 3.19 -13.37 19.82
N ILE A 132 3.16 -13.84 21.09
CA ILE A 132 3.36 -12.98 22.27
C ILE A 132 4.71 -12.23 22.17
N TYR A 133 5.78 -12.95 21.83
CA TYR A 133 7.12 -12.35 21.68
C TYR A 133 7.12 -11.27 20.59
N SER A 134 6.51 -11.54 19.43
CA SER A 134 6.46 -10.59 18.32
C SER A 134 5.75 -9.30 18.71
N PHE A 135 4.63 -9.39 19.43
CA PHE A 135 3.92 -8.21 19.92
C PHE A 135 4.69 -7.48 21.02
N LYS A 136 5.42 -8.17 21.89
CA LYS A 136 6.36 -7.53 22.80
C LYS A 136 7.46 -6.74 22.07
N GLN A 137 7.95 -7.25 20.93
CA GLN A 137 8.88 -6.51 20.07
C GLN A 137 8.23 -5.28 19.41
N ILE A 138 6.95 -5.35 19.01
CA ILE A 138 6.19 -4.20 18.47
C ILE A 138 6.10 -3.08 19.53
N TYR A 139 5.89 -3.43 20.79
CA TYR A 139 5.79 -2.46 21.89
C TYR A 139 7.14 -2.18 22.59
N ASP A 140 8.26 -2.72 22.11
CA ASP A 140 9.60 -2.40 22.64
C ASP A 140 9.92 -0.89 22.41
N PRO A 141 10.35 -0.13 23.46
CA PRO A 141 10.58 1.31 23.36
C PRO A 141 11.88 1.69 22.64
N LYS A 142 12.25 1.00 21.56
CA LYS A 142 13.40 1.35 20.72
C LYS A 142 13.06 2.53 19.79
N PRO A 143 13.94 3.53 19.66
CA PRO A 143 13.71 4.69 18.81
C PRO A 143 13.49 4.35 17.32
N THR A 144 14.03 3.22 16.85
CA THR A 144 13.92 2.76 15.46
C THR A 144 12.66 1.94 15.19
N ASN A 145 11.88 1.62 16.23
CA ASN A 145 10.67 0.82 16.14
C ASN A 145 9.52 1.60 15.49
N SER A 146 9.31 1.44 14.18
CA SER A 146 8.22 2.06 13.44
C SER A 146 6.87 1.37 13.68
N SER A 147 6.87 0.05 13.95
CA SER A 147 5.65 -0.73 14.17
C SER A 147 4.84 -0.28 15.39
N TYR A 148 5.50 0.28 16.42
CA TYR A 148 4.79 0.81 17.57
C TYR A 148 3.75 1.87 17.20
N SER A 149 4.07 2.76 16.26
CA SER A 149 3.12 3.80 15.83
C SER A 149 1.82 3.24 15.24
N PHE A 150 1.87 2.07 14.61
CA PHE A 150 0.71 1.36 14.05
C PHE A 150 -0.21 0.80 15.14
N PHE A 151 0.37 0.27 16.22
CA PHE A 151 -0.38 -0.42 17.27
C PHE A 151 -0.56 0.42 18.55
N LYS A 152 -0.06 1.65 18.57
CA LYS A 152 -0.24 2.57 19.69
C LYS A 152 -1.73 2.76 20.02
N ASN A 153 -2.08 2.73 21.30
CA ASN A 153 -3.44 2.81 21.83
C ASN A 153 -4.39 1.70 21.30
N THR A 154 -3.87 0.60 20.75
CA THR A 154 -4.69 -0.44 20.12
C THR A 154 -4.98 -1.59 21.09
N ILE A 155 -3.96 -2.25 21.63
CA ILE A 155 -4.10 -3.43 22.49
C ILE A 155 -4.06 -3.00 23.96
N VAL A 156 -4.96 -3.53 24.78
CA VAL A 156 -5.01 -3.27 26.23
C VAL A 156 -3.68 -3.63 26.88
N GLY A 157 -3.11 -2.70 27.64
CA GLY A 157 -1.80 -2.88 28.32
C GLY A 157 -0.58 -2.72 27.41
N GLY A 158 -0.74 -2.56 26.08
CA GLY A 158 0.39 -2.41 25.15
C GLY A 158 1.22 -1.15 25.41
N ASP A 159 0.56 0.01 25.58
CA ASP A 159 1.26 1.27 25.88
C ASP A 159 1.85 1.30 27.30
N ASP A 160 1.25 0.58 28.26
CA ASP A 160 1.80 0.40 29.60
C ASP A 160 3.08 -0.44 29.55
N TYR A 161 3.10 -1.50 28.72
CA TYR A 161 4.30 -2.29 28.44
C TYR A 161 5.38 -1.42 27.75
N HIS A 162 5.03 -0.63 26.75
CA HIS A 162 5.94 0.29 26.07
C HIS A 162 6.57 1.30 27.02
N SER A 163 5.81 1.81 27.99
CA SER A 163 6.31 2.76 28.98
C SER A 163 7.14 2.12 30.10
N GLY A 164 7.20 0.78 30.15
CA GLY A 164 7.83 0.01 31.22
C GLY A 164 7.04 -0.03 32.52
N ALA A 165 5.75 0.29 32.49
CA ALA A 165 4.89 0.22 33.69
C ALA A 165 4.49 -1.22 34.04
N VAL A 166 4.49 -2.13 33.07
CA VAL A 166 4.17 -3.55 33.23
C VAL A 166 5.15 -4.41 32.42
N ASP A 167 5.29 -5.70 32.78
CA ASP A 167 6.19 -6.66 32.11
C ASP A 167 5.47 -7.53 31.07
N GLU A 168 4.11 -7.49 31.05
CA GLU A 168 3.27 -8.27 30.15
C GLU A 168 2.19 -7.38 29.51
N ILE A 169 1.73 -7.74 28.30
CA ILE A 169 0.65 -7.05 27.59
C ILE A 169 -0.66 -7.73 28.00
N GLU A 170 -1.44 -7.10 28.89
CA GLU A 170 -2.66 -7.66 29.48
C GLU A 170 -3.67 -8.12 28.42
N GLY A 171 -3.78 -7.38 27.31
CA GLY A 171 -4.75 -7.66 26.25
C GLY A 171 -4.38 -8.84 25.35
N ILE A 172 -3.27 -9.54 25.56
CA ILE A 172 -2.90 -10.75 24.80
C ILE A 172 -3.03 -11.96 25.70
N THR A 173 -3.93 -12.89 25.34
CA THR A 173 -4.17 -14.10 26.12
C THR A 173 -4.12 -15.34 25.24
N VAL A 174 -3.70 -16.47 25.81
CA VAL A 174 -3.55 -17.76 25.13
C VAL A 174 -4.36 -18.84 25.83
N ASN A 175 -5.01 -19.70 25.04
CA ASN A 175 -5.72 -20.86 25.52
C ASN A 175 -5.45 -22.05 24.56
N GLY A 176 -4.40 -22.86 24.84
CA GLY A 176 -3.93 -23.89 23.92
C GLY A 176 -3.35 -23.26 22.65
N ASP A 177 -3.90 -23.58 21.49
CA ASP A 177 -3.48 -23.05 20.19
C ASP A 177 -4.30 -21.82 19.77
N GLU A 178 -5.20 -21.33 20.64
CA GLU A 178 -5.90 -20.08 20.44
C GLU A 178 -5.12 -18.90 21.06
N ILE A 179 -5.06 -17.78 20.32
CA ILE A 179 -4.56 -16.51 20.82
C ILE A 179 -5.60 -15.42 20.64
N SER A 180 -5.85 -14.63 21.69
CA SER A 180 -6.83 -13.56 21.67
C SER A 180 -6.19 -12.21 21.97
N PHE A 181 -6.65 -11.18 21.23
CA PHE A 181 -6.27 -9.79 21.41
C PHE A 181 -7.47 -8.98 21.88
N GLN A 182 -7.36 -8.38 23.05
CA GLN A 182 -8.34 -7.42 23.55
C GLN A 182 -7.91 -6.00 23.16
N LEU A 183 -8.76 -5.32 22.41
CA LEU A 183 -8.52 -3.95 21.97
C LEU A 183 -9.00 -2.94 23.01
N SER A 184 -8.33 -1.79 23.09
CA SER A 184 -8.73 -0.65 23.94
C SER A 184 -10.01 0.02 23.42
N VAL A 185 -10.21 0.00 22.11
CA VAL A 185 -11.43 0.45 21.40
C VAL A 185 -11.65 -0.45 20.19
N PRO A 186 -12.88 -0.62 19.70
CA PRO A 186 -13.13 -1.36 18.46
C PRO A 186 -12.32 -0.75 17.30
N SER A 187 -11.80 -1.57 16.39
CA SER A 187 -11.03 -1.08 15.24
C SER A 187 -11.09 -2.07 14.09
N LEU A 188 -11.75 -1.70 12.99
CA LEU A 188 -11.75 -2.47 11.75
C LEU A 188 -10.37 -2.50 11.07
N ALA A 189 -9.52 -1.51 11.34
CA ALA A 189 -8.15 -1.47 10.83
C ALA A 189 -7.24 -2.51 11.50
N PHE A 190 -7.61 -3.07 12.67
CA PHE A 190 -6.73 -3.98 13.41
C PHE A 190 -6.34 -5.21 12.60
N ILE A 191 -7.31 -5.86 11.94
CA ILE A 191 -7.04 -7.05 11.13
C ILE A 191 -6.12 -6.73 9.94
N GLN A 192 -6.24 -5.55 9.34
CA GLN A 192 -5.37 -5.11 8.25
C GLN A 192 -3.96 -4.77 8.74
N LYS A 193 -3.84 -4.20 9.94
CA LYS A 193 -2.53 -3.98 10.59
C LYS A 193 -1.83 -5.30 10.86
N LEU A 194 -2.56 -6.37 11.22
CA LEU A 194 -2.01 -7.72 11.38
C LEU A 194 -1.53 -8.35 10.07
N ALA A 195 -2.15 -7.99 8.93
CA ALA A 195 -1.75 -8.47 7.60
C ALA A 195 -0.55 -7.70 7.02
N SER A 196 -0.24 -6.51 7.57
CA SER A 196 0.94 -5.74 7.18
C SER A 196 2.22 -6.37 7.70
N ILE A 197 3.37 -5.92 7.17
CA ILE A 197 4.67 -6.41 7.66
C ILE A 197 4.91 -6.10 9.15
N SER A 198 4.26 -5.08 9.70
CA SER A 198 4.31 -4.75 11.13
C SER A 198 3.65 -5.79 12.03
N GLY A 199 2.76 -6.64 11.49
CA GLY A 199 2.12 -7.76 12.18
C GLY A 199 2.84 -9.11 12.01
N ALA A 200 4.03 -9.12 11.41
CA ALA A 200 4.78 -10.35 11.16
C ALA A 200 5.21 -11.06 12.44
N ILE A 201 5.14 -12.40 12.42
CA ILE A 201 5.55 -13.24 13.54
C ILE A 201 7.02 -13.64 13.38
N VAL A 202 7.80 -13.46 14.43
CA VAL A 202 9.26 -13.65 14.44
C VAL A 202 9.70 -14.64 15.52
N ALA A 203 10.78 -15.37 15.25
CA ALA A 203 11.43 -16.24 16.21
C ALA A 203 12.37 -15.44 17.12
N HIS A 204 12.29 -15.62 18.44
CA HIS A 204 13.17 -14.91 19.39
C HIS A 204 14.65 -15.22 19.15
N GLU A 205 14.98 -16.46 18.76
CA GLU A 205 16.35 -16.88 18.47
C GLU A 205 16.96 -16.07 17.31
N ALA A 206 16.15 -15.72 16.31
CA ALA A 206 16.60 -14.93 15.16
C ALA A 206 16.78 -13.46 15.53
N ILE A 207 15.88 -12.90 16.34
CA ILE A 207 15.92 -11.50 16.77
C ILE A 207 17.08 -11.24 17.74
N GLU A 208 17.37 -12.19 18.65
CA GLU A 208 18.42 -12.07 19.65
C GLU A 208 19.81 -12.51 19.13
N ALA A 209 19.89 -13.03 17.90
CA ALA A 209 21.14 -13.42 17.28
C ALA A 209 22.10 -12.22 17.12
N ALA A 210 23.36 -12.39 17.48
CA ALA A 210 24.37 -11.36 17.36
C ALA A 210 24.60 -10.87 15.91
N ASP A 211 24.28 -11.71 14.94
CA ASP A 211 24.37 -11.45 13.50
C ASP A 211 22.98 -11.68 12.90
N PHE A 212 22.11 -10.68 13.06
CA PHE A 212 20.72 -10.76 12.62
C PHE A 212 20.60 -11.09 11.14
N VAL A 213 19.78 -12.08 10.83
CA VAL A 213 19.38 -12.50 9.50
C VAL A 213 17.86 -12.64 9.48
N PRO A 214 17.15 -12.15 8.44
CA PRO A 214 15.71 -12.35 8.33
C PRO A 214 15.36 -13.83 8.29
N VAL A 215 14.61 -14.30 9.28
CA VAL A 215 14.14 -15.69 9.42
C VAL A 215 12.66 -15.66 9.75
N GLY A 216 11.83 -16.16 8.84
CA GLY A 216 10.37 -16.22 8.98
C GLY A 216 9.82 -17.58 8.65
N THR A 217 8.58 -17.63 8.20
CA THR A 217 7.82 -18.85 7.84
C THR A 217 7.44 -18.86 6.36
N GLY A 218 7.71 -17.76 5.64
CA GLY A 218 7.24 -17.49 4.30
C GLY A 218 7.74 -18.44 3.22
N PRO A 219 7.26 -18.25 1.98
CA PRO A 219 7.59 -19.14 0.85
C PRO A 219 9.05 -19.06 0.42
N PHE A 220 9.79 -18.02 0.80
CA PHE A 220 11.20 -17.87 0.44
C PHE A 220 12.06 -17.51 1.65
N MET A 221 13.33 -17.95 1.62
CA MET A 221 14.33 -17.77 2.67
C MET A 221 15.43 -16.81 2.20
N TYR A 222 15.92 -15.95 3.08
CA TYR A 222 17.01 -15.04 2.77
C TYR A 222 18.33 -15.80 2.52
N ASP A 223 18.89 -15.65 1.30
CA ASP A 223 20.18 -16.24 0.91
C ASP A 223 21.33 -15.25 1.22
N LYS A 224 21.84 -15.30 2.45
CA LYS A 224 22.92 -14.41 2.93
C LYS A 224 24.20 -14.51 2.09
N VAL A 225 24.51 -15.67 1.56
CA VAL A 225 25.77 -15.92 0.82
C VAL A 225 25.75 -15.23 -0.54
N ASN A 226 24.58 -15.19 -1.17
CA ASN A 226 24.41 -14.65 -2.52
C ASN A 226 23.75 -13.27 -2.53
N SER A 227 23.66 -12.58 -1.38
CA SER A 227 23.07 -11.27 -1.23
C SER A 227 24.09 -10.21 -0.82
N ASN A 228 23.83 -8.96 -1.25
CA ASN A 228 24.53 -7.76 -0.81
C ASN A 228 23.54 -6.57 -0.82
N SER A 229 24.00 -5.34 -0.58
CA SER A 229 23.10 -4.18 -0.54
C SER A 229 22.43 -3.83 -1.87
N ALA A 230 22.99 -4.23 -3.01
CA ALA A 230 22.45 -3.95 -4.34
C ALA A 230 21.71 -5.16 -4.96
N LEU A 231 21.90 -6.36 -4.40
CA LEU A 231 21.29 -7.58 -4.90
C LEU A 231 20.85 -8.45 -3.71
N ILE A 232 19.55 -8.67 -3.58
CA ILE A 232 18.97 -9.54 -2.57
C ILE A 232 18.45 -10.79 -3.24
N LYS A 233 18.96 -11.94 -2.82
CA LYS A 233 18.47 -13.22 -3.27
C LYS A 233 17.72 -13.96 -2.16
N LEU A 234 16.57 -14.48 -2.52
CA LEU A 234 15.77 -15.37 -1.68
C LEU A 234 15.72 -16.74 -2.34
N ALA A 235 15.98 -17.78 -1.58
CA ALA A 235 15.89 -19.18 -2.03
C ALA A 235 14.50 -19.73 -1.66
N LYS A 236 14.02 -20.69 -2.44
CA LYS A 236 12.78 -21.42 -2.16
C LYS A 236 12.81 -22.06 -0.76
N ASN A 237 11.71 -21.95 -0.02
CA ASN A 237 11.46 -22.71 1.18
C ASN A 237 10.81 -24.07 0.81
N GLU A 238 11.58 -25.14 0.76
CA GLU A 238 11.08 -26.48 0.43
C GLU A 238 10.10 -27.03 1.47
N MET A 239 10.11 -26.46 2.69
CA MET A 239 9.23 -26.86 3.80
C MET A 239 8.01 -25.93 3.95
N TYR A 240 7.78 -25.02 3.00
CA TYR A 240 6.64 -24.13 3.05
C TYR A 240 5.33 -24.92 3.09
N TYR A 241 4.42 -24.56 4.00
CA TYR A 241 3.18 -25.30 4.22
C TYR A 241 2.12 -25.06 3.13
N GLY A 242 2.24 -23.97 2.36
CA GLY A 242 1.25 -23.56 1.35
C GLY A 242 1.14 -24.55 0.20
N ARG A 243 -0.09 -24.70 -0.28
CA ARG A 243 -0.43 -25.51 -1.46
C ARG A 243 -1.39 -24.74 -2.35
N ASP A 244 -1.35 -25.02 -3.66
CA ASP A 244 -2.35 -24.52 -4.58
C ASP A 244 -3.69 -25.27 -4.46
N GLU A 245 -4.70 -24.85 -5.23
CA GLU A 245 -6.02 -25.48 -5.26
C GLU A 245 -6.00 -26.95 -5.71
N SER A 246 -4.99 -27.34 -6.47
CA SER A 246 -4.77 -28.72 -6.94
C SER A 246 -4.00 -29.57 -5.92
N GLY A 247 -3.53 -28.96 -4.81
CA GLY A 247 -2.74 -29.60 -3.75
C GLY A 247 -1.23 -29.64 -4.05
N ASN A 248 -0.74 -28.95 -5.08
CA ASN A 248 0.67 -28.85 -5.40
C ASN A 248 1.41 -28.00 -4.37
N GLN A 249 2.65 -28.39 -4.06
CA GLN A 249 3.51 -27.68 -3.10
C GLN A 249 3.93 -26.31 -3.66
N LEU A 250 3.76 -25.27 -2.86
CA LEU A 250 4.26 -23.92 -3.16
C LEU A 250 5.60 -23.65 -2.45
N PRO A 251 6.38 -22.66 -2.88
CA PRO A 251 6.23 -21.87 -4.10
C PRO A 251 6.68 -22.63 -5.35
N TYR A 252 6.28 -22.17 -6.54
CA TYR A 252 6.72 -22.75 -7.81
C TYR A 252 8.13 -22.34 -8.21
N LEU A 253 8.51 -21.08 -7.95
CA LEU A 253 9.82 -20.51 -8.29
C LEU A 253 10.96 -21.14 -7.46
N ASP A 254 12.14 -21.28 -8.06
CA ASP A 254 13.36 -21.72 -7.35
C ASP A 254 13.96 -20.61 -6.48
N SER A 255 13.83 -19.35 -6.92
CA SER A 255 14.35 -18.19 -6.20
C SER A 255 13.75 -16.88 -6.68
N VAL A 256 13.87 -15.88 -5.82
CA VAL A 256 13.50 -14.50 -6.08
C VAL A 256 14.73 -13.62 -5.93
N VAL A 257 14.90 -12.63 -6.83
CA VAL A 257 16.03 -11.71 -6.81
C VAL A 257 15.52 -10.28 -6.93
N PHE A 258 15.89 -9.43 -6.00
CA PHE A 258 15.67 -8.00 -6.03
C PHE A 258 16.99 -7.30 -6.34
N VAL A 259 16.99 -6.39 -7.32
CA VAL A 259 18.23 -5.75 -7.81
C VAL A 259 18.05 -4.24 -7.83
N TYR A 260 19.02 -3.50 -7.28
CA TYR A 260 19.10 -2.06 -7.41
C TYR A 260 19.95 -1.67 -8.63
N TYR A 261 19.40 -0.81 -9.47
CA TYR A 261 20.09 -0.16 -10.57
C TYR A 261 20.22 1.33 -10.28
N GLU A 262 21.40 1.89 -10.46
CA GLU A 262 21.63 3.32 -10.27
C GLU A 262 21.14 4.14 -11.48
N ASP A 263 21.13 3.52 -12.65
CA ASP A 263 20.77 4.14 -13.93
C ASP A 263 19.48 3.50 -14.50
N ASN A 264 18.46 4.33 -14.73
CA ASN A 264 17.19 3.90 -15.30
C ASN A 264 17.32 3.38 -16.75
N ASP A 265 18.33 3.83 -17.50
CA ASP A 265 18.58 3.33 -18.87
C ASP A 265 19.12 1.91 -18.83
N GLU A 266 20.03 1.61 -17.89
CA GLU A 266 20.52 0.26 -17.64
C GLU A 266 19.38 -0.66 -17.19
N GLU A 267 18.56 -0.22 -16.26
CA GLU A 267 17.40 -0.99 -15.75
C GLU A 267 16.44 -1.36 -16.90
N MET A 268 16.06 -0.40 -17.73
CA MET A 268 15.21 -0.61 -18.89
C MET A 268 15.84 -1.58 -19.90
N GLU A 269 17.14 -1.46 -20.17
CA GLU A 269 17.85 -2.37 -21.08
C GLU A 269 17.83 -3.81 -20.56
N VAL A 270 18.09 -4.01 -19.27
CA VAL A 270 18.05 -5.33 -18.61
C VAL A 270 16.64 -5.94 -18.68
N PHE A 271 15.59 -5.13 -18.52
CA PHE A 271 14.22 -5.59 -18.72
C PHE A 271 13.95 -6.02 -20.17
N TRP A 272 14.34 -5.23 -21.17
CA TRP A 272 14.15 -5.55 -22.58
C TRP A 272 14.92 -6.81 -23.03
N ASN A 273 16.05 -7.10 -22.39
CA ASN A 273 16.82 -8.32 -22.62
C ASN A 273 16.21 -9.56 -21.96
N GLY A 274 15.11 -9.41 -21.19
CA GLY A 274 14.42 -10.49 -20.51
C GLY A 274 15.12 -10.96 -19.21
N GLU A 275 16.07 -10.17 -18.71
CA GLU A 275 16.78 -10.47 -17.46
C GLU A 275 16.03 -10.01 -16.20
N LEU A 276 15.13 -9.00 -16.32
CA LEU A 276 14.12 -8.66 -15.31
C LEU A 276 12.77 -9.26 -15.70
N SER A 277 12.08 -9.86 -14.75
CA SER A 277 10.74 -10.43 -14.92
C SER A 277 9.65 -9.37 -14.79
N PHE A 278 9.90 -8.39 -13.94
CA PHE A 278 8.96 -7.33 -13.57
C PHE A 278 9.71 -6.06 -13.19
N MET A 279 9.10 -4.92 -13.50
CA MET A 279 9.59 -3.59 -13.19
C MET A 279 8.39 -2.73 -12.78
N GLN A 280 8.50 -2.04 -11.66
CA GLN A 280 7.52 -1.05 -11.18
C GLN A 280 8.09 0.37 -11.33
N ASN A 281 7.23 1.38 -11.14
CA ASN A 281 7.62 2.79 -11.20
C ASN A 281 8.34 3.18 -12.49
N VAL A 282 7.81 2.75 -13.67
CA VAL A 282 8.42 3.09 -14.96
C VAL A 282 8.68 4.59 -15.06
N PRO A 283 9.93 5.05 -15.27
CA PRO A 283 10.26 6.47 -15.23
C PRO A 283 9.47 7.29 -16.25
N ILE A 284 8.92 8.43 -15.83
CA ILE A 284 8.19 9.38 -16.70
C ILE A 284 8.97 9.70 -17.98
N THR A 285 10.29 9.84 -17.88
CA THR A 285 11.17 10.14 -19.01
C THR A 285 11.21 9.03 -20.05
N LYS A 286 10.84 7.79 -19.66
CA LYS A 286 10.88 6.60 -20.51
C LYS A 286 9.53 6.23 -21.12
N ILE A 287 8.44 6.84 -20.69
CA ILE A 287 7.08 6.51 -21.17
C ILE A 287 6.98 6.63 -22.69
N SER A 288 7.58 7.67 -23.30
CA SER A 288 7.57 7.82 -24.76
C SER A 288 8.28 6.67 -25.46
N GLU A 289 9.42 6.22 -24.94
CA GLU A 289 10.16 5.06 -25.46
C GLU A 289 9.31 3.80 -25.40
N VAL A 290 8.71 3.54 -24.22
CA VAL A 290 7.84 2.38 -23.99
C VAL A 290 6.67 2.37 -24.97
N LEU A 291 5.95 3.49 -25.10
CA LEU A 291 4.73 3.56 -25.89
C LEU A 291 4.96 3.73 -27.40
N GLU A 292 6.01 4.43 -27.82
CA GLU A 292 6.21 4.76 -29.23
C GLU A 292 7.17 3.79 -29.94
N GLU A 293 8.25 3.39 -29.28
CA GLU A 293 9.27 2.58 -29.93
C GLU A 293 9.02 1.08 -29.82
N ARG A 294 8.28 0.63 -28.78
CA ARG A 294 8.08 -0.79 -28.50
C ARG A 294 6.62 -1.26 -28.61
N ILE A 295 5.74 -0.42 -29.15
CA ILE A 295 4.32 -0.77 -29.28
C ILE A 295 4.10 -2.13 -29.98
N GLY A 296 4.93 -2.48 -30.96
CA GLY A 296 4.84 -3.75 -31.67
C GLY A 296 5.13 -4.98 -30.80
N ASP A 297 5.92 -4.84 -29.73
CA ASP A 297 6.21 -5.93 -28.79
C ASP A 297 5.05 -6.14 -27.81
N PHE A 298 4.29 -5.09 -27.50
CA PHE A 298 3.08 -5.17 -26.68
C PHE A 298 1.87 -5.68 -27.47
N GLU A 299 1.73 -5.29 -28.73
CA GLU A 299 0.61 -5.68 -29.60
C GLU A 299 0.84 -6.99 -30.34
N SER A 300 2.04 -7.59 -30.25
CA SER A 300 2.31 -8.90 -30.88
C SER A 300 1.41 -9.99 -30.29
N LYS A 301 1.14 -11.05 -31.07
CA LYS A 301 0.32 -12.19 -30.63
C LYS A 301 1.14 -13.47 -30.69
N PRO A 302 1.62 -14.01 -29.56
CA PRO A 302 1.48 -13.48 -28.20
C PRO A 302 2.30 -12.19 -27.97
N PRO A 303 1.95 -11.36 -26.99
CA PRO A 303 2.77 -10.22 -26.60
C PRO A 303 4.08 -10.69 -25.98
N LYS A 304 5.12 -9.86 -26.06
CA LYS A 304 6.37 -10.11 -25.32
C LYS A 304 6.31 -9.52 -23.92
N TYR A 305 5.69 -8.36 -23.80
CA TYR A 305 5.59 -7.59 -22.57
C TYR A 305 4.15 -7.22 -22.29
N ILE A 306 3.83 -7.02 -21.03
CA ILE A 306 2.55 -6.50 -20.55
C ILE A 306 2.85 -5.19 -19.82
N LEU A 307 2.19 -4.11 -20.24
CA LEU A 307 2.18 -2.83 -19.57
C LEU A 307 0.87 -2.72 -18.82
N THR A 308 0.94 -2.47 -17.51
CA THR A 308 -0.22 -2.30 -16.66
C THR A 308 -0.12 -0.96 -15.92
N SER A 309 -1.26 -0.31 -15.76
CA SER A 309 -1.40 0.89 -14.94
C SER A 309 -2.33 0.55 -13.79
N GLU A 310 -1.83 0.70 -12.57
CA GLU A 310 -2.56 0.41 -11.34
C GLU A 310 -2.68 1.67 -10.48
N PRO A 311 -3.87 1.98 -9.96
CA PRO A 311 -4.01 3.07 -9.02
C PRO A 311 -3.32 2.72 -7.70
N GLU A 312 -2.53 3.65 -7.17
CA GLU A 312 -1.87 3.51 -5.88
C GLU A 312 -2.71 4.04 -4.73
N LEU A 313 -2.53 3.46 -3.57
CA LEU A 313 -3.07 3.97 -2.30
C LEU A 313 -2.28 5.22 -1.84
N THR A 314 -2.16 6.20 -2.76
CA THR A 314 -1.29 7.37 -2.59
C THR A 314 -2.02 8.65 -2.99
N THR A 315 -1.94 9.67 -2.12
CA THR A 315 -2.44 11.02 -2.39
C THR A 315 -1.32 12.04 -2.30
N THR A 316 -1.13 12.84 -3.35
CA THR A 316 -0.19 13.96 -3.38
C THR A 316 -0.93 15.27 -3.14
N TYR A 317 -0.43 16.07 -2.20
CA TYR A 317 -1.10 17.30 -1.76
C TYR A 317 -0.12 18.37 -1.25
N LEU A 318 -0.61 19.58 -1.09
CA LEU A 318 0.04 20.61 -0.28
C LEU A 318 -0.57 20.60 1.11
N GLU A 319 0.27 20.40 2.09
CA GLU A 319 -0.08 20.51 3.50
C GLU A 319 0.10 21.96 3.94
N LEU A 320 -0.96 22.55 4.50
CA LEU A 320 -0.97 23.93 4.98
C LEU A 320 -0.74 23.95 6.49
N ASN A 321 0.29 24.67 6.94
CA ASN A 321 0.59 24.77 8.36
C ASN A 321 -0.40 25.72 9.06
N MET A 322 -1.32 25.18 9.87
CA MET A 322 -2.35 25.96 10.56
C MET A 322 -1.81 26.87 11.67
N THR A 323 -0.51 26.77 12.02
CA THR A 323 0.10 27.74 12.94
C THR A 323 0.50 29.05 12.26
N THR A 324 0.65 29.05 10.93
CA THR A 324 0.89 30.25 10.12
C THR A 324 -0.32 31.18 10.20
N PRO A 325 -0.16 32.43 10.67
CA PRO A 325 -1.31 33.33 10.95
C PRO A 325 -2.26 33.50 9.78
N ILE A 326 -1.75 33.72 8.57
CA ILE A 326 -2.55 33.93 7.37
C ILE A 326 -3.32 32.69 6.94
N LEU A 327 -2.76 31.49 7.15
CA LEU A 327 -3.37 30.22 6.80
C LEU A 327 -4.45 29.78 7.79
N LYS A 328 -4.62 30.47 8.93
CA LYS A 328 -5.78 30.29 9.82
C LYS A 328 -7.08 30.78 9.18
N ASN A 329 -6.99 31.70 8.23
CA ASN A 329 -8.17 32.21 7.53
C ASN A 329 -8.62 31.19 6.47
N ARG A 330 -9.81 30.60 6.67
CA ARG A 330 -10.41 29.62 5.76
C ARG A 330 -10.52 30.16 4.31
N LYS A 331 -10.89 31.42 4.12
CA LYS A 331 -11.02 32.02 2.78
C LYS A 331 -9.70 32.09 2.04
N VAL A 332 -8.59 32.31 2.76
CA VAL A 332 -7.24 32.25 2.17
C VAL A 332 -6.95 30.83 1.68
N ARG A 333 -7.18 29.81 2.50
CA ARG A 333 -6.95 28.42 2.12
C ARG A 333 -7.82 27.99 0.92
N GLN A 334 -9.08 28.40 0.91
CA GLN A 334 -9.99 28.15 -0.22
C GLN A 334 -9.54 28.90 -1.49
N ALA A 335 -9.07 30.16 -1.37
CA ALA A 335 -8.52 30.91 -2.49
C ALA A 335 -7.31 30.22 -3.10
N LEU A 336 -6.37 29.73 -2.27
CA LEU A 336 -5.22 28.96 -2.73
C LEU A 336 -5.65 27.68 -3.46
N ASN A 337 -6.65 26.97 -2.94
CA ASN A 337 -7.20 25.75 -3.55
C ASN A 337 -7.79 26.00 -4.94
N PHE A 338 -8.64 27.06 -5.09
CA PHE A 338 -9.25 27.39 -6.38
C PHE A 338 -8.27 27.99 -7.40
N ALA A 339 -7.12 28.50 -6.96
CA ALA A 339 -6.10 29.09 -7.82
C ALA A 339 -5.22 28.07 -8.54
N ILE A 340 -5.23 26.78 -8.13
CA ILE A 340 -4.35 25.75 -8.67
C ILE A 340 -5.07 24.93 -9.76
N ASN A 341 -4.53 24.97 -10.97
CA ASN A 341 -4.97 24.16 -12.10
C ASN A 341 -4.28 22.77 -12.06
N ARG A 342 -4.90 21.82 -11.38
CA ARG A 342 -4.41 20.43 -11.20
C ARG A 342 -4.24 19.71 -12.51
N LYS A 343 -5.19 19.89 -13.45
CA LYS A 343 -5.15 19.30 -14.78
C LYS A 343 -3.86 19.69 -15.53
N LYS A 344 -3.45 20.96 -15.44
CA LYS A 344 -2.20 21.43 -16.04
C LYS A 344 -0.97 20.74 -15.44
N LEU A 345 -0.95 20.48 -14.12
CA LEU A 345 0.13 19.76 -13.47
C LEU A 345 0.25 18.33 -14.02
N VAL A 346 -0.87 17.60 -14.04
CA VAL A 346 -0.92 16.22 -14.51
C VAL A 346 -0.55 16.12 -16.01
N GLU A 347 -1.19 16.90 -16.89
CA GLU A 347 -0.96 16.83 -18.33
C GLU A 347 0.44 17.28 -18.77
N LYS A 348 0.97 18.36 -18.16
CA LYS A 348 2.20 19.00 -18.67
C LYS A 348 3.47 18.50 -17.98
N ILE A 349 3.40 18.18 -16.70
CA ILE A 349 4.57 17.77 -15.92
C ILE A 349 4.60 16.27 -15.76
N LEU A 350 3.48 15.67 -15.31
CA LEU A 350 3.41 14.21 -15.09
C LEU A 350 3.12 13.42 -16.37
N LYS A 351 2.90 14.08 -17.52
CA LYS A 351 2.61 13.39 -18.80
C LYS A 351 1.42 12.43 -18.73
N ASN A 352 0.41 12.79 -17.94
CA ASN A 352 -0.79 12.01 -17.58
C ASN A 352 -0.50 10.78 -16.70
N GLN A 353 0.66 10.71 -16.06
CA GLN A 353 0.97 9.66 -15.10
C GLN A 353 0.42 10.06 -13.71
N ALA A 354 -0.87 9.90 -13.57
CA ALA A 354 -1.62 10.04 -12.32
C ALA A 354 -2.98 9.36 -12.53
N TYR A 355 -3.42 8.62 -11.54
CA TYR A 355 -4.70 7.92 -11.58
C TYR A 355 -5.87 8.90 -11.79
N GLU A 356 -5.91 9.98 -11.00
CA GLU A 356 -6.94 11.02 -11.13
C GLU A 356 -6.40 12.35 -10.56
N ILE A 357 -6.94 13.47 -11.01
CA ILE A 357 -6.68 14.79 -10.41
C ILE A 357 -7.31 14.88 -9.02
N GLY A 358 -6.74 15.72 -8.16
CA GLY A 358 -7.17 15.88 -6.75
C GLY A 358 -8.53 16.57 -6.60
N LYS A 359 -9.60 15.81 -6.60
CA LYS A 359 -10.98 16.30 -6.47
C LYS A 359 -11.85 15.55 -5.44
N PHE A 360 -11.36 14.45 -4.85
CA PHE A 360 -12.14 13.59 -3.96
C PHE A 360 -11.75 13.69 -2.48
N GLY A 361 -10.83 14.55 -2.10
CA GLY A 361 -10.32 14.63 -0.74
C GLY A 361 -8.95 13.98 -0.56
N ILE A 362 -8.53 13.72 0.69
CA ILE A 362 -7.24 13.09 0.97
C ILE A 362 -7.30 11.56 0.78
N THR A 363 -8.49 10.95 0.96
CA THR A 363 -8.72 9.53 0.67
C THR A 363 -8.76 9.32 -0.85
N PRO A 364 -7.88 8.49 -1.46
CA PRO A 364 -7.87 8.29 -2.90
C PRO A 364 -9.14 7.57 -3.37
N PRO A 365 -9.67 7.89 -4.58
CA PRO A 365 -10.93 7.36 -5.07
C PRO A 365 -10.78 5.92 -5.59
N LEU A 366 -10.62 4.96 -4.68
CA LEU A 366 -10.41 3.55 -4.94
C LEU A 366 -11.62 2.73 -4.45
N PRO A 367 -12.75 2.70 -5.20
CA PRO A 367 -13.99 2.06 -4.75
C PRO A 367 -13.87 0.54 -4.55
N LYS A 368 -12.87 -0.12 -5.13
CA LYS A 368 -12.59 -1.53 -4.86
C LYS A 368 -12.02 -1.78 -3.45
N ILE A 369 -11.37 -0.76 -2.87
CA ILE A 369 -10.78 -0.82 -1.53
C ILE A 369 -11.72 -0.20 -0.50
N PHE A 370 -12.32 0.95 -0.85
CA PHE A 370 -13.20 1.73 0.02
C PHE A 370 -14.65 1.56 -0.42
N ASP A 371 -15.18 0.34 -0.27
CA ASP A 371 -16.55 0.03 -0.65
C ASP A 371 -17.55 0.93 0.10
N ASN A 372 -18.56 1.44 -0.62
CA ASN A 372 -19.58 2.36 -0.09
C ASN A 372 -19.07 3.68 0.53
N TYR A 373 -17.83 4.08 0.24
CA TYR A 373 -17.36 5.42 0.59
C TYR A 373 -17.97 6.47 -0.34
N ASP A 374 -18.54 7.55 0.22
CA ASP A 374 -19.26 8.58 -0.55
C ASP A 374 -18.31 9.55 -1.27
N PHE A 375 -17.60 9.06 -2.27
CA PHE A 375 -16.71 9.87 -3.11
C PHE A 375 -17.45 10.96 -3.88
N GLU A 376 -18.67 10.69 -4.37
CA GLU A 376 -19.47 11.67 -5.11
C GLU A 376 -19.82 12.86 -4.22
N GLY A 377 -20.27 12.63 -2.99
CA GLY A 377 -20.58 13.70 -2.05
C GLY A 377 -19.35 14.47 -1.55
N VAL A 378 -18.14 13.88 -1.61
CA VAL A 378 -16.89 14.61 -1.38
C VAL A 378 -16.51 15.45 -2.60
N GLU A 379 -16.69 14.90 -3.83
CA GLU A 379 -16.43 15.63 -5.08
C GLU A 379 -17.30 16.88 -5.21
N ASP A 380 -18.55 16.85 -4.76
CA ASP A 380 -19.48 18.00 -4.79
C ASP A 380 -18.94 19.26 -4.09
N ILE A 381 -18.04 19.09 -3.12
CA ILE A 381 -17.36 20.18 -2.39
C ILE A 381 -15.91 20.37 -2.82
N SER A 382 -15.52 19.82 -3.97
CA SER A 382 -14.16 19.89 -4.49
C SER A 382 -13.77 21.28 -4.99
N TYR A 383 -12.45 21.50 -5.07
CA TYR A 383 -11.87 22.75 -5.53
C TYR A 383 -11.51 22.66 -7.03
N VAL A 384 -12.50 22.76 -7.89
CA VAL A 384 -12.27 22.89 -9.33
C VAL A 384 -11.61 24.25 -9.61
N TYR A 385 -10.58 24.28 -10.48
CA TYR A 385 -9.85 25.48 -10.84
C TYR A 385 -10.80 26.64 -11.23
N ASN A 386 -10.82 27.69 -10.43
CA ASN A 386 -11.67 28.85 -10.61
C ASN A 386 -10.93 30.14 -10.19
N PRO A 387 -10.17 30.76 -11.12
CA PRO A 387 -9.38 31.95 -10.80
C PRO A 387 -10.20 33.15 -10.41
N VAL A 388 -11.47 33.26 -10.82
CA VAL A 388 -12.36 34.35 -10.45
C VAL A 388 -12.75 34.23 -8.98
N LEU A 389 -13.28 33.07 -8.60
CA LEU A 389 -13.65 32.78 -7.20
C LEU A 389 -12.43 32.83 -6.26
N ALA A 390 -11.26 32.39 -6.72
CA ALA A 390 -10.02 32.48 -5.95
C ALA A 390 -9.68 33.94 -5.58
N LYS A 391 -9.80 34.89 -6.53
CA LYS A 391 -9.58 36.31 -6.29
C LYS A 391 -10.63 36.93 -5.37
N GLU A 392 -11.91 36.57 -5.56
CA GLU A 392 -12.99 37.02 -4.71
C GLU A 392 -12.78 36.62 -3.25
N LEU A 393 -12.46 35.36 -3.01
CA LEU A 393 -12.18 34.82 -1.66
C LEU A 393 -10.95 35.50 -1.03
N LEU A 394 -9.89 35.76 -1.81
CA LEU A 394 -8.70 36.44 -1.31
C LEU A 394 -9.00 37.90 -0.96
N ALA A 395 -9.81 38.58 -1.77
CA ALA A 395 -10.26 39.97 -1.48
C ALA A 395 -11.15 40.00 -0.22
N GLU A 396 -12.07 39.03 -0.06
CA GLU A 396 -12.90 38.92 1.14
C GLU A 396 -12.07 38.58 2.39
N ALA A 397 -10.91 37.95 2.21
CA ALA A 397 -9.94 37.72 3.28
C ALA A 397 -9.13 38.95 3.66
N GLY A 398 -9.31 40.07 2.93
CA GLY A 398 -8.65 41.37 3.19
C GLY A 398 -7.45 41.64 2.28
N TYR A 399 -7.25 40.88 1.21
CA TYR A 399 -6.10 41.00 0.28
C TYR A 399 -6.58 41.17 -1.18
N PRO A 400 -7.31 42.21 -1.52
CA PRO A 400 -7.75 42.45 -2.88
C PRO A 400 -6.54 42.56 -3.82
N GLU A 401 -6.62 41.91 -4.99
CA GLU A 401 -5.52 41.83 -5.98
C GLU A 401 -4.18 41.32 -5.41
N GLY A 402 -4.19 40.67 -4.24
CA GLY A 402 -2.98 40.16 -3.55
C GLY A 402 -2.20 41.27 -2.81
N ASP A 403 -2.74 42.47 -2.71
CA ASP A 403 -2.07 43.58 -2.06
C ASP A 403 -1.77 43.30 -0.59
N ASN A 404 -0.51 43.54 -0.18
CA ASN A 404 -0.01 43.30 1.18
C ASN A 404 -0.13 41.84 1.67
N PHE A 405 -0.37 40.87 0.77
CA PHE A 405 -0.31 39.46 1.16
C PHE A 405 1.15 39.09 1.53
N PRO A 406 1.40 38.44 2.67
CA PRO A 406 2.76 38.07 3.06
C PRO A 406 3.33 37.02 2.10
N SER A 407 4.64 37.03 1.87
CA SER A 407 5.29 35.89 1.20
C SER A 407 5.15 34.62 2.06
N LEU A 408 4.83 33.51 1.43
CA LEU A 408 4.78 32.19 2.07
C LEU A 408 5.97 31.35 1.61
N GLN A 409 6.47 30.50 2.51
CA GLN A 409 7.51 29.54 2.20
C GLN A 409 6.90 28.16 1.92
N MET A 410 7.26 27.55 0.79
CA MET A 410 6.88 26.18 0.43
C MET A 410 8.12 25.30 0.34
N GLN A 411 8.18 24.25 1.18
CA GLN A 411 9.21 23.23 1.12
C GLN A 411 8.71 21.96 0.40
N PHE A 412 9.62 21.28 -0.31
CA PHE A 412 9.34 20.07 -1.05
C PHE A 412 10.60 19.19 -1.14
N LYS A 413 10.42 17.89 -1.42
CA LYS A 413 11.52 16.95 -1.62
C LYS A 413 12.41 17.38 -2.78
N ALA A 414 13.73 17.40 -2.58
CA ALA A 414 14.69 17.66 -3.64
C ALA A 414 14.59 16.62 -4.76
N GLY A 415 14.40 17.07 -5.99
CA GLY A 415 14.24 16.26 -7.18
C GLY A 415 13.87 17.12 -8.39
N SER A 416 14.23 16.69 -9.60
CA SER A 416 13.99 17.47 -10.82
C SER A 416 12.50 17.64 -11.11
N THR A 417 11.71 16.59 -11.02
CA THR A 417 10.25 16.60 -11.21
C THR A 417 9.57 17.40 -10.11
N ASP A 418 9.98 17.21 -8.85
CA ASP A 418 9.45 17.94 -7.70
C ASP A 418 9.66 19.45 -7.84
N TYR A 419 10.83 19.86 -8.33
CA TYR A 419 11.11 21.28 -8.60
C TYR A 419 10.21 21.85 -9.70
N LEU A 420 9.96 21.10 -10.79
CA LEU A 420 9.05 21.52 -11.86
C LEU A 420 7.63 21.72 -11.35
N ILE A 421 7.14 20.80 -10.51
CA ILE A 421 5.82 20.88 -9.88
C ILE A 421 5.73 22.11 -8.98
N ALA A 422 6.70 22.30 -8.07
CA ALA A 422 6.73 23.43 -7.15
C ALA A 422 6.79 24.78 -7.89
N SER A 423 7.60 24.86 -8.95
CA SER A 423 7.73 26.05 -9.80
C SER A 423 6.44 26.36 -10.57
N GLU A 424 5.72 25.35 -11.06
CA GLU A 424 4.43 25.54 -11.73
C GLU A 424 3.37 26.02 -10.72
N ILE A 425 3.30 25.45 -9.51
CA ILE A 425 2.39 25.91 -8.44
C ILE A 425 2.68 27.36 -8.07
N GLN A 426 3.95 27.70 -7.85
CA GLN A 426 4.39 29.09 -7.59
C GLN A 426 3.91 30.04 -8.71
N SER A 427 4.12 29.65 -9.98
CA SER A 427 3.72 30.42 -11.15
C SER A 427 2.20 30.61 -11.21
N GLN A 428 1.41 29.58 -10.93
CA GLN A 428 -0.06 29.67 -10.90
C GLN A 428 -0.56 30.61 -9.81
N LEU A 429 -0.05 30.48 -8.57
CA LEU A 429 -0.44 31.34 -7.45
C LEU A 429 -0.06 32.80 -7.70
N ARG A 430 1.11 33.05 -8.29
CA ARG A 430 1.52 34.39 -8.69
C ARG A 430 0.64 34.94 -9.81
N SER A 431 0.32 34.18 -10.83
CA SER A 431 -0.47 34.67 -11.98
C SER A 431 -1.94 34.87 -11.64
N VAL A 432 -2.52 34.03 -10.78
CA VAL A 432 -3.93 34.09 -10.40
C VAL A 432 -4.16 35.07 -9.26
N LEU A 433 -3.40 34.97 -8.19
CA LEU A 433 -3.63 35.71 -6.93
C LEU A 433 -2.65 36.88 -6.70
N ASN A 434 -1.62 37.03 -7.55
CA ASN A 434 -0.54 37.98 -7.40
C ASN A 434 0.18 37.90 -6.05
N ILE A 435 0.33 36.68 -5.50
CA ILE A 435 1.05 36.39 -4.25
C ILE A 435 2.41 35.76 -4.51
N ASN A 436 3.34 35.99 -3.58
CA ASN A 436 4.67 35.37 -3.65
C ASN A 436 4.73 34.12 -2.78
N ILE A 437 5.30 33.07 -3.37
CA ILE A 437 5.65 31.84 -2.67
C ILE A 437 7.14 31.61 -2.87
N ASP A 438 7.91 31.53 -1.78
CA ASP A 438 9.33 31.18 -1.83
C ASP A 438 9.45 29.65 -1.78
N ILE A 439 10.04 29.04 -2.80
CA ILE A 439 10.15 27.59 -2.94
C ILE A 439 11.53 27.11 -2.52
N GLU A 440 11.60 26.05 -1.73
CA GLU A 440 12.85 25.50 -1.20
C GLU A 440 12.86 23.97 -1.31
N ALA A 441 13.87 23.45 -2.02
CA ALA A 441 14.09 22.00 -2.17
C ALA A 441 14.90 21.47 -0.97
N ILE A 442 14.36 20.45 -0.29
CA ILE A 442 14.92 19.90 0.95
C ILE A 442 15.18 18.39 0.76
N GLU A 443 16.26 17.89 1.35
CA GLU A 443 16.49 16.45 1.46
C GLU A 443 15.31 15.77 2.21
N PHE A 444 14.96 14.52 1.80
CA PHE A 444 13.71 13.90 2.23
C PHE A 444 13.56 13.76 3.76
N ASN A 445 14.58 13.25 4.45
CA ASN A 445 14.49 13.08 5.90
C ASN A 445 14.41 14.42 6.64
N GLN A 446 15.14 15.41 6.14
CA GLN A 446 15.06 16.77 6.69
C GLN A 446 13.69 17.42 6.41
N LEU A 447 13.06 17.11 5.27
CA LEU A 447 11.71 17.58 4.96
C LEU A 447 10.68 17.01 5.95
N LEU A 448 10.79 15.72 6.30
CA LEU A 448 9.92 15.08 7.31
C LEU A 448 10.06 15.76 8.68
N GLU A 449 11.29 16.04 9.12
CA GLU A 449 11.53 16.75 10.38
C GLU A 449 11.01 18.19 10.33
N ASN A 450 11.25 18.92 9.25
CA ASN A 450 10.76 20.27 9.05
C ASN A 450 9.23 20.31 9.09
N LYS A 451 8.58 19.34 8.48
CA LYS A 451 7.13 19.16 8.46
C LYS A 451 6.60 18.88 9.86
N ALA A 452 7.19 17.94 10.57
CA ALA A 452 6.82 17.63 11.95
C ALA A 452 6.99 18.84 12.88
N MET A 453 8.03 19.62 12.70
CA MET A 453 8.28 20.84 13.48
C MET A 453 7.48 22.08 12.99
N GLY A 454 6.92 22.02 11.79
CA GLY A 454 6.15 23.13 11.18
C GLY A 454 7.02 24.35 10.86
N THR A 455 8.20 24.14 10.29
CA THR A 455 9.20 25.21 10.04
C THR A 455 8.91 26.04 8.80
N ALA A 456 8.02 25.58 7.90
CA ALA A 456 7.54 26.32 6.73
C ALA A 456 6.00 26.47 6.76
N ASP A 457 5.47 27.29 5.84
CA ASP A 457 4.04 27.60 5.75
C ASP A 457 3.29 26.52 4.98
N ILE A 458 3.93 25.95 3.95
CA ILE A 458 3.39 24.95 3.04
C ILE A 458 4.42 23.85 2.84
N PHE A 459 3.96 22.60 2.84
CA PHE A 459 4.78 21.44 2.49
C PHE A 459 4.13 20.71 1.31
N ARG A 460 4.87 20.52 0.21
CA ARG A 460 4.42 19.60 -0.82
C ARG A 460 4.87 18.18 -0.42
N THR A 461 3.91 17.31 -0.27
CA THR A 461 4.12 15.95 0.24
C THR A 461 3.17 14.97 -0.44
N ASN A 462 3.40 13.70 -0.23
CA ASN A 462 2.46 12.64 -0.52
C ASN A 462 2.23 11.79 0.74
N TRP A 463 1.09 11.16 0.79
CA TRP A 463 0.76 10.15 1.80
C TRP A 463 0.44 8.84 1.12
N VAL A 464 1.11 7.79 1.53
CA VAL A 464 0.83 6.42 1.14
C VAL A 464 0.03 5.78 2.28
N GLY A 465 -1.11 5.18 1.97
CA GLY A 465 -1.90 4.49 2.96
C GLY A 465 -1.22 3.20 3.39
N ASP A 466 -1.02 3.04 4.68
CA ASP A 466 -0.38 1.85 5.25
C ASP A 466 -1.30 0.62 5.23
N TYR A 467 -2.60 0.84 5.08
CA TYR A 467 -3.65 -0.18 5.00
C TYR A 467 -4.90 0.38 4.31
N GLY A 468 -5.75 -0.50 3.80
CA GLY A 468 -6.89 -0.17 2.95
C GLY A 468 -8.13 0.34 3.70
N THR A 469 -8.00 1.34 4.57
CA THR A 469 -9.15 2.04 5.18
C THR A 469 -8.99 3.56 5.05
N PRO A 470 -10.10 4.33 5.00
CA PRO A 470 -10.02 5.80 5.00
C PRO A 470 -9.35 6.37 6.25
N GLU A 471 -9.38 5.65 7.38
CA GLU A 471 -8.68 5.99 8.62
C GLU A 471 -7.21 6.29 8.36
N ALA A 472 -6.52 5.49 7.51
CA ALA A 472 -5.11 5.64 7.18
C ALA A 472 -4.77 7.03 6.60
N PHE A 473 -5.73 7.66 5.93
CA PHE A 473 -5.59 9.00 5.33
C PHE A 473 -6.06 10.10 6.26
N LEU A 474 -7.25 9.94 6.85
CA LEU A 474 -7.89 10.96 7.67
C LEU A 474 -7.18 11.20 9.01
N THR A 475 -6.40 10.23 9.49
CA THR A 475 -5.52 10.36 10.67
C THR A 475 -4.59 11.57 10.55
N ASN A 476 -4.15 11.94 9.32
CA ASN A 476 -3.33 13.12 9.07
C ASN A 476 -4.01 14.46 9.40
N ALA A 477 -5.33 14.46 9.62
CA ALA A 477 -6.10 15.63 10.03
C ALA A 477 -6.67 15.51 11.45
N TYR A 478 -6.42 14.39 12.17
CA TYR A 478 -7.00 14.15 13.49
C TYR A 478 -6.42 15.10 14.53
N GLY A 479 -7.25 15.98 15.07
CA GLY A 479 -6.83 17.11 15.90
C GLY A 479 -6.23 16.70 17.26
N LYS A 480 -6.60 15.54 17.81
CA LYS A 480 -6.05 15.05 19.09
C LYS A 480 -4.59 14.56 18.97
N LEU A 481 -4.08 14.37 17.77
CA LEU A 481 -2.66 14.06 17.53
C LEU A 481 -1.77 15.31 17.54
N VAL A 482 -2.35 16.51 17.53
CA VAL A 482 -1.59 17.75 17.62
C VAL A 482 -1.05 17.92 19.02
N PRO A 483 0.27 18.06 19.20
CA PRO A 483 0.88 18.20 20.51
C PRO A 483 0.47 19.50 21.19
N LYS A 484 0.43 19.50 22.53
CA LYS A 484 0.05 20.69 23.31
C LYS A 484 1.13 21.75 23.34
N GLY A 485 2.38 21.37 23.24
CA GLY A 485 3.54 22.24 23.21
C GLY A 485 3.80 22.79 21.81
N LYS A 486 4.03 24.10 21.68
CA LYS A 486 4.26 24.76 20.38
C LYS A 486 5.51 24.27 19.65
N ASN A 487 6.50 23.77 20.38
CA ASN A 487 7.80 23.33 19.85
C ASN A 487 7.91 21.79 19.84
N GLU A 488 6.82 21.08 20.06
CA GLU A 488 6.79 19.62 19.97
C GLU A 488 6.51 19.19 18.54
N PRO A 489 7.19 18.13 18.03
CA PRO A 489 6.95 17.62 16.69
C PRO A 489 5.56 17.00 16.59
N SER A 490 4.89 17.22 15.47
CA SER A 490 3.60 16.59 15.10
C SER A 490 3.81 15.73 13.86
N TYR A 491 4.05 14.45 14.03
CA TYR A 491 4.46 13.56 12.93
C TYR A 491 3.32 13.17 11.99
N LEU A 492 2.14 12.85 12.52
CA LEU A 492 0.98 12.50 11.69
C LEU A 492 0.19 13.75 11.27
N ASN A 493 -0.46 14.44 12.20
CA ASN A 493 -1.12 15.70 11.89
C ASN A 493 -0.13 16.88 11.90
N SER A 494 0.81 16.86 10.98
CA SER A 494 1.86 17.88 10.86
C SER A 494 1.31 19.25 10.41
N SER A 495 0.16 19.28 9.75
CA SER A 495 -0.58 20.51 9.46
C SER A 495 -1.07 21.25 10.71
N ARG A 496 -1.17 20.55 11.82
CA ARG A 496 -1.78 21.03 13.08
C ARG A 496 -3.23 21.49 12.92
N TYR A 497 -3.94 20.89 11.97
CA TYR A 497 -5.37 21.10 11.78
C TYR A 497 -6.14 20.61 13.01
N GLN A 498 -7.12 21.37 13.45
CA GLN A 498 -8.00 21.04 14.56
C GLN A 498 -9.42 21.51 14.24
N ASN A 499 -10.36 20.57 14.20
CA ASN A 499 -11.77 20.83 14.06
C ASN A 499 -12.57 19.80 14.87
N PRO A 500 -13.27 20.20 15.94
CA PRO A 500 -14.02 19.27 16.79
C PRO A 500 -15.09 18.45 16.07
N ARG A 501 -15.70 18.99 14.98
CA ARG A 501 -16.68 18.25 14.19
C ARG A 501 -16.01 17.15 13.36
N PHE A 502 -14.84 17.45 12.79
CA PHE A 502 -14.03 16.45 12.11
C PHE A 502 -13.62 15.35 13.08
N ASP A 503 -13.05 15.72 14.24
CA ASP A 503 -12.58 14.76 15.25
C ASP A 503 -13.71 13.85 15.74
N GLU A 504 -14.92 14.38 15.99
CA GLU A 504 -16.09 13.59 16.39
C GLU A 504 -16.48 12.56 15.33
N LEU A 505 -16.54 12.96 14.05
CA LEU A 505 -16.90 12.07 12.93
C LEU A 505 -15.81 11.02 12.69
N PHE A 506 -14.55 11.42 12.71
CA PHE A 506 -13.41 10.52 12.60
C PHE A 506 -13.44 9.44 13.69
N GLU A 507 -13.66 9.83 14.96
CA GLU A 507 -13.73 8.88 16.07
C GLU A 507 -14.92 7.92 15.98
N LYS A 508 -16.06 8.36 15.42
CA LYS A 508 -17.20 7.47 15.16
C LYS A 508 -16.85 6.42 14.11
N GLY A 509 -16.22 6.83 13.00
CA GLY A 509 -15.76 5.91 11.98
C GLY A 509 -14.72 4.92 12.49
N ALA A 510 -13.73 5.40 13.25
CA ALA A 510 -12.66 4.57 13.79
C ALA A 510 -13.16 3.53 14.83
N ARG A 511 -14.30 3.78 15.49
CA ARG A 511 -14.91 2.89 16.50
C ARG A 511 -16.08 2.05 15.97
N ALA A 512 -16.47 2.24 14.72
CA ALA A 512 -17.52 1.44 14.13
C ALA A 512 -17.10 -0.04 14.02
N THR A 513 -18.05 -0.94 14.15
CA THR A 513 -17.86 -2.39 14.01
C THR A 513 -18.35 -2.91 12.66
N ASP A 514 -18.96 -2.03 11.85
CA ASP A 514 -19.40 -2.28 10.48
C ASP A 514 -18.72 -1.31 9.52
N SER A 515 -18.23 -1.80 8.39
CA SER A 515 -17.47 -1.01 7.41
C SER A 515 -18.31 0.06 6.72
N ASN A 516 -19.60 -0.16 6.49
CA ASN A 516 -20.49 0.83 5.89
C ASN A 516 -20.70 2.00 6.84
N GLU A 517 -20.98 1.71 8.15
CA GLU A 517 -21.07 2.74 9.17
C GLU A 517 -19.77 3.53 9.32
N ALA A 518 -18.63 2.83 9.31
CA ALA A 518 -17.31 3.47 9.33
C ALA A 518 -17.12 4.44 8.16
N ASN A 519 -17.41 3.98 6.94
CA ASN A 519 -17.22 4.75 5.71
C ASN A 519 -18.20 5.93 5.60
N GLU A 520 -19.44 5.81 6.12
CA GLU A 520 -20.37 6.94 6.25
C GLU A 520 -19.78 8.05 7.14
N HIS A 521 -19.24 7.68 8.28
CA HIS A 521 -18.63 8.64 9.20
C HIS A 521 -17.32 9.23 8.67
N PHE A 522 -16.46 8.42 8.06
CA PHE A 522 -15.21 8.89 7.47
C PHE A 522 -15.47 9.83 6.28
N SER A 523 -16.39 9.52 5.38
CA SER A 523 -16.75 10.42 4.27
C SER A 523 -17.36 11.74 4.77
N ALA A 524 -18.16 11.68 5.85
CA ALA A 524 -18.66 12.89 6.47
C ALA A 524 -17.54 13.73 7.13
N ALA A 525 -16.53 13.09 7.75
CA ALA A 525 -15.36 13.79 8.28
C ALA A 525 -14.54 14.42 7.14
N GLU A 526 -14.34 13.71 6.03
CA GLU A 526 -13.63 14.25 4.87
C GLU A 526 -14.33 15.46 4.25
N LYS A 527 -15.65 15.45 4.18
CA LYS A 527 -16.42 16.63 3.75
C LYS A 527 -16.12 17.86 4.60
N VAL A 528 -16.04 17.72 5.92
CA VAL A 528 -15.63 18.81 6.82
C VAL A 528 -14.22 19.30 6.52
N LEU A 529 -13.28 18.38 6.29
CA LEU A 529 -11.89 18.68 5.95
C LEU A 529 -11.78 19.47 4.63
N MET A 530 -12.53 19.02 3.62
CA MET A 530 -12.58 19.68 2.32
C MET A 530 -13.24 21.06 2.41
N GLU A 531 -14.38 21.18 3.08
CA GLU A 531 -15.01 22.48 3.32
C GLU A 531 -14.06 23.49 3.96
N ASP A 532 -13.21 23.06 4.88
CA ASP A 532 -12.22 23.90 5.54
C ASP A 532 -11.00 24.26 4.68
N GLY A 533 -10.81 23.54 3.56
CA GLY A 533 -9.66 23.71 2.69
C GLY A 533 -8.33 23.46 3.39
N ALA A 534 -8.31 22.51 4.33
CA ALA A 534 -7.14 22.25 5.18
C ALA A 534 -5.93 21.73 4.38
N PHE A 535 -6.20 20.98 3.31
CA PHE A 535 -5.22 20.49 2.35
C PHE A 535 -5.55 20.97 0.94
N ILE A 536 -4.55 21.02 0.08
CA ILE A 536 -4.70 21.24 -1.36
C ILE A 536 -4.35 19.93 -2.06
N ILE A 537 -5.35 19.10 -2.30
CA ILE A 537 -5.13 17.81 -2.97
C ILE A 537 -4.75 18.08 -4.42
N LEU A 538 -3.68 17.47 -4.92
CA LEU A 538 -3.14 17.71 -6.26
C LEU A 538 -3.52 16.60 -7.24
N TRP A 539 -3.18 15.35 -6.92
CA TRP A 539 -3.52 14.15 -7.70
C TRP A 539 -3.41 12.90 -6.84
N TYR A 540 -3.91 11.78 -7.36
CA TYR A 540 -3.77 10.45 -6.79
C TYR A 540 -2.76 9.64 -7.60
N GLY A 541 -2.00 8.80 -6.91
CA GLY A 541 -0.92 8.02 -7.49
C GLY A 541 -1.40 6.95 -8.47
N GLU A 542 -0.54 6.66 -9.43
CA GLU A 542 -0.66 5.60 -10.41
C GLU A 542 0.70 4.96 -10.59
N ASP A 543 0.78 3.65 -10.47
CA ASP A 543 1.98 2.89 -10.78
C ASP A 543 1.89 2.33 -12.20
N LEU A 544 2.89 2.60 -13.00
CA LEU A 544 3.04 2.04 -14.32
C LEU A 544 4.06 0.92 -14.27
N THR A 545 3.61 -0.31 -14.52
CA THR A 545 4.44 -1.51 -14.39
C THR A 545 4.68 -2.19 -15.73
N LEU A 546 5.83 -2.84 -15.85
CA LEU A 546 6.20 -3.68 -16.97
C LEU A 546 6.44 -5.12 -16.50
N LYS A 547 5.81 -6.07 -17.18
CA LYS A 547 5.89 -7.51 -16.89
C LYS A 547 6.28 -8.28 -18.14
N GLN A 548 7.23 -9.24 -18.03
CA GLN A 548 7.46 -10.22 -19.08
C GLN A 548 6.19 -11.06 -19.27
N ALA A 549 5.71 -11.22 -20.50
CA ALA A 549 4.47 -11.94 -20.74
C ALA A 549 4.55 -13.45 -20.41
N SER A 550 5.75 -13.98 -20.17
CA SER A 550 5.96 -15.33 -19.67
C SER A 550 5.69 -15.49 -18.17
N LEU A 551 5.69 -14.40 -17.39
CA LEU A 551 5.36 -14.43 -15.97
C LEU A 551 3.85 -14.58 -15.77
N ARG A 552 3.43 -15.60 -15.02
CA ARG A 552 2.03 -15.96 -14.75
C ARG A 552 1.74 -15.93 -13.25
N ASP A 553 0.46 -15.84 -12.91
CA ASP A 553 -0.09 -15.84 -11.55
C ASP A 553 0.66 -14.82 -10.65
N PHE A 554 0.90 -13.65 -11.22
CA PHE A 554 1.51 -12.51 -10.57
C PHE A 554 0.74 -11.25 -10.94
N GLU A 555 0.15 -10.62 -9.94
CA GLU A 555 -0.62 -9.38 -10.07
C GLU A 555 -0.07 -8.30 -9.13
N THR A 556 -0.21 -7.05 -9.54
CA THR A 556 0.07 -5.86 -8.74
C THR A 556 -1.23 -5.34 -8.13
N ASN A 557 -1.12 -4.54 -7.09
CA ASN A 557 -2.27 -3.95 -6.42
C ASN A 557 -1.92 -2.60 -5.80
N SER A 558 -2.95 -1.88 -5.36
CA SER A 558 -2.84 -0.48 -4.92
C SER A 558 -2.02 -0.25 -3.65
N ILE A 559 -1.77 -1.28 -2.83
CA ILE A 559 -0.91 -1.17 -1.64
C ILE A 559 0.53 -1.66 -1.89
N GLY A 560 0.83 -2.10 -3.12
CA GLY A 560 2.15 -2.63 -3.48
C GLY A 560 2.49 -3.95 -2.80
N TYR A 561 1.48 -4.68 -2.29
CA TYR A 561 1.66 -6.03 -1.74
C TYR A 561 2.01 -7.00 -2.84
N ILE A 562 3.09 -7.75 -2.70
CA ILE A 562 3.55 -8.76 -3.65
C ILE A 562 3.52 -10.14 -2.98
N ASP A 563 2.82 -11.10 -3.60
CA ASP A 563 2.81 -12.51 -3.22
C ASP A 563 3.32 -13.36 -4.40
N LEU A 564 4.51 -13.91 -4.25
CA LEU A 564 5.21 -14.67 -5.30
C LEU A 564 5.04 -16.17 -5.18
N LYS A 565 4.30 -16.67 -4.19
CA LYS A 565 4.18 -18.13 -3.96
C LYS A 565 3.55 -18.89 -5.14
N ASN A 566 2.59 -18.27 -5.84
CA ASN A 566 1.90 -18.85 -7.00
C ASN A 566 2.55 -18.47 -8.34
N ALA A 567 3.47 -17.51 -8.35
CA ALA A 567 4.10 -17.04 -9.58
C ALA A 567 4.94 -18.12 -10.26
N PHE A 568 4.83 -18.23 -11.59
CA PHE A 568 5.61 -19.18 -12.39
C PHE A 568 5.87 -18.66 -13.79
N PHE A 569 6.75 -19.31 -14.55
CA PHE A 569 7.05 -18.95 -15.93
C PHE A 569 6.45 -19.95 -16.91
N LYS A 570 5.73 -19.43 -17.90
CA LYS A 570 5.20 -20.19 -19.03
C LYS A 570 5.34 -19.38 -20.31
N THR A 571 5.93 -19.98 -21.35
CA THR A 571 6.03 -19.31 -22.66
C THR A 571 4.64 -19.02 -23.20
N PRO A 572 4.34 -17.75 -23.57
CA PRO A 572 3.05 -17.39 -24.13
C PRO A 572 2.77 -18.11 -25.45
N THR A 573 1.55 -18.57 -25.67
CA THR A 573 1.13 -19.18 -26.93
C THR A 573 0.16 -18.28 -27.67
N ALA A 574 0.11 -18.38 -29.01
CA ALA A 574 -0.82 -17.59 -29.82
C ALA A 574 -2.29 -17.90 -29.51
N GLU A 575 -2.61 -19.11 -29.06
CA GLU A 575 -3.96 -19.54 -28.72
C GLU A 575 -4.48 -18.85 -27.45
N GLU A 576 -3.63 -18.62 -26.46
CA GLU A 576 -3.98 -17.91 -25.22
C GLU A 576 -4.43 -16.47 -25.49
N TYR A 577 -3.97 -15.84 -26.57
CA TYR A 577 -4.24 -14.44 -26.94
C TYR A 577 -5.11 -14.29 -28.19
N ALA A 578 -5.69 -15.39 -28.71
CA ALA A 578 -6.56 -15.36 -29.89
C ALA A 578 -8.02 -14.98 -29.54
N SER A 579 -8.41 -15.07 -28.28
CA SER A 579 -9.79 -14.90 -27.79
C SER A 579 -10.09 -13.57 -27.11
N ASN A 580 -9.12 -12.65 -27.05
CA ASN A 580 -9.29 -11.30 -26.46
C ASN A 580 -9.38 -10.21 -27.54
#